data_1e3e3f0c55e9d476f8778e33f286037e
#
_entry.id   1e3e3f0c55e9d476f8778e33f286037e
#
_cell.length_a   1.000
_cell.length_b   1.000
_cell.length_c   1.000
_cell.angle_alpha   90.00
_cell.angle_beta   90.00
_cell.angle_gamma   90.00
#
_symmetry.space_group_name_H-M   'P 1'
#
loop_
_entity.id
_entity.type
_entity.pdbx_description
1 polymer ?
#
loop_
_entity_poly.entity_id
_entity_poly.type
_entity_poly.pdbx_seq_one_letter_code
_entity_poly.pdbx_strand_id
1 'polypeptide(L)'
;MRTAFRATLTGGRAGPSIGLVALYDAVPVFRPDGTIEPVHSCGHDAIAAGVVAAALALADLRDELPGAVVVFGCPADEIPAPLTVERGGGKAVSAAAGLWDGIDAALYAHPEFVDTVFRRSRWMRRDRATVTGTRSLAGEAEAPVDAVHAAITAVKRLAAADAIVEHIALEGDVEEGGGLTATIHVLLRSDVESGLDDLARPIRDALPGAAWTSDPVVCGLRPDDRVAAAVREAVLALGREFDDDPEPLPFGTDFGNVSQRVPAALIGIGRPGGWAFHTDEGAKQFAKDGQECAMDIAGVLALASARLLRGASG
;
A
#
# COMPACT_ATOMS: atom_id res chain seq x y z
N MET A 1 -14.14 5.39 -7.81
CA MET A 1 -12.90 5.99 -8.38
C MET A 1 -13.07 6.12 -9.88
N ARG A 2 -12.65 7.25 -10.48
CA ARG A 2 -12.85 7.48 -11.94
C ARG A 2 -11.84 6.75 -12.81
N THR A 3 -10.71 6.33 -12.25
CA THR A 3 -9.59 5.75 -12.99
C THR A 3 -9.37 4.26 -12.70
N ALA A 4 -9.97 3.70 -11.64
CA ALA A 4 -9.91 2.25 -11.40
C ALA A 4 -10.70 1.51 -12.49
N PHE A 5 -10.19 0.36 -12.91
CA PHE A 5 -10.87 -0.50 -13.88
C PHE A 5 -10.75 -1.98 -13.49
N ARG A 6 -11.65 -2.77 -14.07
CA ARG A 6 -11.62 -4.24 -14.01
C ARG A 6 -11.74 -4.77 -15.44
N ALA A 7 -10.82 -5.63 -15.84
CA ALA A 7 -10.86 -6.35 -17.12
C ALA A 7 -10.86 -7.86 -16.85
N THR A 8 -11.69 -8.61 -17.57
CA THR A 8 -11.84 -10.05 -17.35
C THR A 8 -11.52 -10.82 -18.63
N LEU A 9 -10.60 -11.78 -18.51
CA LEU A 9 -10.33 -12.80 -19.49
C LEU A 9 -11.01 -14.11 -19.03
N THR A 10 -12.01 -14.57 -19.73
CA THR A 10 -12.72 -15.82 -19.44
C THR A 10 -12.07 -16.97 -20.17
N GLY A 11 -11.78 -18.06 -19.48
CA GLY A 11 -11.25 -19.30 -20.01
C GLY A 11 -12.31 -20.15 -20.71
N GLY A 12 -11.89 -21.24 -21.32
CA GLY A 12 -12.75 -22.13 -22.13
C GLY A 12 -13.76 -22.96 -21.32
N ARG A 13 -13.65 -23.03 -20.02
CA ARG A 13 -14.53 -23.78 -19.12
C ARG A 13 -14.64 -23.15 -17.74
N ALA A 14 -15.67 -23.51 -16.97
CA ALA A 14 -15.83 -23.04 -15.60
C ALA A 14 -14.63 -23.40 -14.72
N GLY A 15 -14.29 -22.53 -13.77
CA GLY A 15 -13.18 -22.70 -12.85
C GLY A 15 -12.99 -21.47 -11.96
N PRO A 16 -11.88 -21.39 -11.21
CA PRO A 16 -11.62 -20.27 -10.31
C PRO A 16 -11.34 -18.97 -11.04
N SER A 17 -11.46 -17.85 -10.32
CA SER A 17 -11.16 -16.49 -10.78
C SER A 17 -9.90 -15.97 -10.09
N ILE A 18 -8.86 -15.64 -10.86
CA ILE A 18 -7.60 -15.13 -10.35
C ILE A 18 -7.48 -13.63 -10.62
N GLY A 19 -7.36 -12.84 -9.56
CA GLY A 19 -7.18 -11.40 -9.63
C GLY A 19 -5.72 -10.99 -9.71
N LEU A 20 -5.36 -10.14 -10.68
CA LEU A 20 -4.04 -9.56 -10.84
C LEU A 20 -4.12 -8.05 -10.57
N VAL A 21 -3.24 -7.54 -9.70
CA VAL A 21 -3.15 -6.11 -9.38
C VAL A 21 -2.23 -5.41 -10.36
N ALA A 22 -2.76 -4.47 -11.15
CA ALA A 22 -2.00 -3.57 -11.99
C ALA A 22 -1.98 -2.17 -11.37
N LEU A 23 -0.79 -1.71 -10.98
CA LEU A 23 -0.55 -0.33 -10.56
C LEU A 23 -0.09 0.50 -11.75
N TYR A 24 -0.43 1.79 -11.76
CA TYR A 24 -0.04 2.71 -12.85
C TYR A 24 0.08 4.16 -12.38
N ASP A 25 0.02 4.41 -11.07
CA ASP A 25 0.32 5.71 -10.49
C ASP A 25 1.83 5.93 -10.39
N ALA A 26 2.21 7.20 -10.21
CA ALA A 26 3.60 7.62 -10.09
C ALA A 26 3.81 8.31 -8.75
N VAL A 27 5.04 8.23 -8.24
CA VAL A 27 5.46 8.89 -7.01
C VAL A 27 5.44 10.42 -7.21
N PRO A 28 4.74 11.19 -6.37
CA PRO A 28 4.79 12.65 -6.43
C PRO A 28 6.10 13.16 -5.83
N VAL A 29 6.96 13.73 -6.67
CA VAL A 29 8.22 14.37 -6.24
C VAL A 29 8.01 15.86 -6.11
N PHE A 30 8.21 16.41 -4.91
CA PHE A 30 8.15 17.83 -4.62
C PHE A 30 9.48 18.48 -4.99
N ARG A 31 9.46 19.40 -5.95
CA ARG A 31 10.65 20.11 -6.41
C ARG A 31 10.87 21.40 -5.61
N PRO A 32 12.13 21.90 -5.53
CA PRO A 32 12.46 23.12 -4.78
C PRO A 32 11.70 24.39 -5.23
N ASP A 33 11.23 24.40 -6.47
CA ASP A 33 10.43 25.50 -7.05
C ASP A 33 8.93 25.42 -6.67
N GLY A 34 8.54 24.44 -5.86
CA GLY A 34 7.17 24.21 -5.42
C GLY A 34 6.32 23.39 -6.41
N THR A 35 6.88 22.96 -7.53
CA THR A 35 6.18 22.08 -8.46
C THR A 35 6.14 20.64 -7.95
N ILE A 36 5.09 19.88 -8.36
CA ILE A 36 4.98 18.44 -8.09
C ILE A 36 5.15 17.72 -9.43
N GLU A 37 6.18 16.89 -9.51
CA GLU A 37 6.49 16.08 -10.69
C GLU A 37 6.13 14.61 -10.41
N PRO A 38 5.26 13.98 -11.22
CA PRO A 38 5.03 12.54 -11.13
C PRO A 38 6.22 11.78 -11.75
N VAL A 39 6.86 10.90 -10.95
CA VAL A 39 8.05 10.15 -11.37
C VAL A 39 7.84 8.66 -11.13
N HIS A 40 8.05 7.83 -12.15
CA HIS A 40 8.06 6.37 -11.98
C HIS A 40 9.38 5.93 -11.33
N SER A 41 9.40 5.95 -10.00
CA SER A 41 10.54 5.55 -9.17
C SER A 41 10.19 4.45 -8.15
N CYS A 42 9.01 3.81 -8.35
CA CYS A 42 8.57 2.63 -7.58
C CYS A 42 8.26 1.41 -8.48
N GLY A 43 8.38 1.55 -9.80
CA GLY A 43 8.19 0.45 -10.76
C GLY A 43 6.74 0.13 -11.10
N HIS A 44 5.79 1.03 -10.82
CA HIS A 44 4.37 0.79 -11.13
C HIS A 44 4.10 0.66 -12.63
N ASP A 45 4.88 1.32 -13.46
CA ASP A 45 4.87 1.15 -14.92
C ASP A 45 5.31 -0.27 -15.33
N ALA A 46 6.38 -0.80 -14.71
CA ALA A 46 6.82 -2.18 -14.92
C ALA A 46 5.79 -3.19 -14.40
N ILE A 47 5.13 -2.91 -13.26
CA ILE A 47 4.04 -3.74 -12.73
C ILE A 47 2.88 -3.78 -13.72
N ALA A 48 2.42 -2.62 -14.21
CA ALA A 48 1.33 -2.55 -15.18
C ALA A 48 1.66 -3.32 -16.46
N ALA A 49 2.86 -3.11 -17.01
CA ALA A 49 3.33 -3.80 -18.21
C ALA A 49 3.41 -5.32 -18.00
N GLY A 50 3.96 -5.77 -16.86
CA GLY A 50 4.07 -7.18 -16.50
C GLY A 50 2.71 -7.86 -16.33
N VAL A 51 1.74 -7.20 -15.68
CA VAL A 51 0.37 -7.72 -15.55
C VAL A 51 -0.32 -7.84 -16.90
N VAL A 52 -0.18 -6.85 -17.79
CA VAL A 52 -0.75 -6.91 -19.13
C VAL A 52 -0.10 -8.03 -19.94
N ALA A 53 1.21 -8.17 -19.89
CA ALA A 53 1.93 -9.25 -20.58
C ALA A 53 1.51 -10.65 -20.07
N ALA A 54 1.36 -10.81 -18.74
CA ALA A 54 0.84 -12.05 -18.14
C ALA A 54 -0.58 -12.37 -18.63
N ALA A 55 -1.47 -11.37 -18.64
CA ALA A 55 -2.84 -11.54 -19.12
C ALA A 55 -2.90 -11.90 -20.60
N LEU A 56 -2.05 -11.32 -21.45
CA LEU A 56 -1.95 -11.66 -22.88
C LEU A 56 -1.44 -13.08 -23.07
N ALA A 57 -0.39 -13.50 -22.37
CA ALA A 57 0.12 -14.88 -22.44
C ALA A 57 -0.94 -15.91 -22.00
N LEU A 58 -1.74 -15.59 -20.98
CA LEU A 58 -2.86 -16.44 -20.54
C LEU A 58 -4.02 -16.41 -21.54
N ALA A 59 -4.22 -15.30 -22.28
CA ALA A 59 -5.23 -15.20 -23.30
C ALA A 59 -4.95 -16.14 -24.50
N ASP A 60 -3.69 -16.33 -24.86
CA ASP A 60 -3.29 -17.29 -25.91
C ASP A 60 -3.61 -18.74 -25.52
N LEU A 61 -3.70 -19.03 -24.21
CA LEU A 61 -4.02 -20.35 -23.66
C LEU A 61 -5.47 -20.47 -23.15
N ARG A 62 -6.32 -19.48 -23.40
CA ARG A 62 -7.65 -19.37 -22.79
C ARG A 62 -8.53 -20.61 -22.98
N ASP A 63 -8.45 -21.27 -24.13
CA ASP A 63 -9.27 -22.44 -24.44
C ASP A 63 -8.82 -23.70 -23.65
N GLU A 64 -7.58 -23.69 -23.14
CA GLU A 64 -7.00 -24.75 -22.31
C GLU A 64 -7.14 -24.51 -20.80
N LEU A 65 -7.38 -23.25 -20.42
CA LEU A 65 -7.47 -22.84 -19.02
C LEU A 65 -8.93 -22.80 -18.53
N PRO A 66 -9.24 -23.31 -17.34
CA PRO A 66 -10.52 -23.10 -16.71
C PRO A 66 -10.59 -21.74 -16.02
N GLY A 67 -11.81 -21.28 -15.72
CA GLY A 67 -12.02 -20.11 -14.86
C GLY A 67 -11.78 -18.77 -15.57
N ALA A 68 -11.24 -17.81 -14.84
CA ALA A 68 -11.02 -16.47 -15.36
C ALA A 68 -9.78 -15.81 -14.76
N VAL A 69 -9.15 -14.92 -15.52
CA VAL A 69 -8.16 -13.97 -15.04
C VAL A 69 -8.78 -12.58 -15.03
N VAL A 70 -8.69 -11.89 -13.91
CA VAL A 70 -9.28 -10.57 -13.72
C VAL A 70 -8.18 -9.57 -13.39
N VAL A 71 -7.94 -8.61 -14.27
CA VAL A 71 -7.00 -7.51 -14.03
C VAL A 71 -7.73 -6.39 -13.30
N PHE A 72 -7.20 -6.01 -12.15
CA PHE A 72 -7.65 -4.85 -11.39
C PHE A 72 -6.65 -3.71 -11.56
N GLY A 73 -7.03 -2.68 -12.32
CA GLY A 73 -6.29 -1.42 -12.38
C GLY A 73 -6.53 -0.62 -11.11
N CYS A 74 -5.52 -0.56 -10.25
CA CYS A 74 -5.59 0.09 -8.96
C CYS A 74 -4.78 1.40 -8.98
N PRO A 75 -5.43 2.57 -8.98
CA PRO A 75 -4.75 3.86 -8.80
C PRO A 75 -4.38 4.09 -7.35
N ALA A 76 -3.48 5.01 -7.11
CA ALA A 76 -3.20 5.58 -5.80
C ALA A 76 -2.67 4.55 -4.78
N ASP A 77 -1.57 3.90 -5.12
CA ASP A 77 -0.79 3.05 -4.22
C ASP A 77 0.09 3.88 -3.28
N GLU A 78 0.57 5.02 -3.78
CA GLU A 78 1.39 5.96 -3.02
C GLU A 78 0.54 6.64 -1.93
N ILE A 79 0.30 5.91 -0.86
CA ILE A 79 -0.51 6.32 0.31
C ILE A 79 -0.03 7.64 0.96
N PRO A 80 1.27 8.02 0.93
CA PRO A 80 1.71 9.29 1.50
C PRO A 80 1.16 10.54 0.83
N ALA A 81 0.63 10.45 -0.39
CA ALA A 81 0.04 11.61 -1.05
C ALA A 81 -1.27 12.06 -0.34
N PRO A 82 -1.45 13.34 -0.02
CA PRO A 82 -2.60 13.83 0.77
C PRO A 82 -3.96 13.36 0.24
N LEU A 83 -4.14 13.33 -1.09
CA LEU A 83 -5.40 12.90 -1.71
C LEU A 83 -5.69 11.40 -1.59
N THR A 84 -4.66 10.56 -1.42
CA THR A 84 -4.82 9.12 -1.26
C THR A 84 -5.00 8.71 0.19
N VAL A 85 -4.44 9.47 1.10
CA VAL A 85 -4.57 9.30 2.55
C VAL A 85 -6.03 9.29 2.99
N GLU A 86 -6.81 10.30 2.56
CA GLU A 86 -8.22 10.42 2.92
C GLU A 86 -9.10 9.28 2.37
N ARG A 87 -8.62 8.53 1.40
CA ARG A 87 -9.38 7.49 0.69
C ARG A 87 -8.85 6.07 0.91
N GLY A 88 -7.75 5.91 1.65
CA GLY A 88 -7.21 4.60 2.04
C GLY A 88 -6.50 3.81 0.94
N GLY A 89 -6.09 4.47 -0.17
CA GLY A 89 -5.46 3.78 -1.29
C GLY A 89 -6.45 3.08 -2.23
N GLY A 90 -5.99 2.79 -3.45
CA GLY A 90 -6.86 2.22 -4.50
C GLY A 90 -7.33 0.81 -4.21
N LYS A 91 -6.46 -0.03 -3.68
CA LYS A 91 -6.78 -1.43 -3.35
C LYS A 91 -7.72 -1.51 -2.14
N ALA A 92 -7.50 -0.71 -1.09
CA ALA A 92 -8.36 -0.65 0.08
C ALA A 92 -9.79 -0.20 -0.28
N VAL A 93 -9.93 0.89 -1.06
CA VAL A 93 -11.23 1.39 -1.52
C VAL A 93 -11.95 0.37 -2.39
N SER A 94 -11.24 -0.31 -3.30
CA SER A 94 -11.82 -1.37 -4.15
C SER A 94 -12.28 -2.57 -3.33
N ALA A 95 -11.51 -2.96 -2.31
CA ALA A 95 -11.86 -4.02 -1.38
C ALA A 95 -13.10 -3.66 -0.56
N ALA A 96 -13.17 -2.44 -0.02
CA ALA A 96 -14.35 -1.96 0.71
C ALA A 96 -15.61 -1.90 -0.15
N ALA A 97 -15.47 -1.63 -1.45
CA ALA A 97 -16.56 -1.59 -2.42
C ALA A 97 -17.01 -2.97 -2.93
N GLY A 98 -16.42 -4.08 -2.45
CA GLY A 98 -16.77 -5.44 -2.87
C GLY A 98 -16.29 -5.83 -4.28
N LEU A 99 -15.36 -5.07 -4.89
CA LEU A 99 -14.89 -5.35 -6.25
C LEU A 99 -14.11 -6.68 -6.34
N TRP A 100 -13.67 -7.22 -5.22
CA TRP A 100 -12.93 -8.48 -5.10
C TRP A 100 -13.84 -9.68 -4.79
N ASP A 101 -15.15 -9.46 -4.66
CA ASP A 101 -16.10 -10.56 -4.41
C ASP A 101 -16.10 -11.51 -5.61
N GLY A 102 -16.04 -12.83 -5.32
CA GLY A 102 -15.94 -13.87 -6.34
C GLY A 102 -14.55 -14.07 -6.94
N ILE A 103 -13.52 -13.50 -6.34
CA ILE A 103 -12.11 -13.78 -6.67
C ILE A 103 -11.61 -14.90 -5.74
N ASP A 104 -11.07 -15.97 -6.31
CA ASP A 104 -10.60 -17.15 -5.57
C ASP A 104 -9.13 -17.05 -5.14
N ALA A 105 -8.35 -16.19 -5.82
CA ALA A 105 -7.00 -15.81 -5.40
C ALA A 105 -6.61 -14.46 -6.00
N ALA A 106 -5.86 -13.65 -5.23
CA ALA A 106 -5.33 -12.36 -5.67
C ALA A 106 -3.80 -12.37 -5.66
N LEU A 107 -3.20 -11.94 -6.76
CA LEU A 107 -1.75 -11.84 -6.93
C LEU A 107 -1.37 -10.37 -7.16
N TYR A 108 -0.43 -9.89 -6.35
CA TYR A 108 0.19 -8.58 -6.52
C TYR A 108 1.70 -8.74 -6.52
N ALA A 109 2.34 -8.51 -7.66
CA ALA A 109 3.79 -8.53 -7.80
C ALA A 109 4.36 -7.11 -7.72
N HIS A 110 5.41 -6.94 -6.95
CA HIS A 110 6.11 -5.67 -6.77
C HIS A 110 7.61 -5.88 -6.96
N PRO A 111 8.34 -4.97 -7.64
CA PRO A 111 9.80 -4.98 -7.65
C PRO A 111 10.34 -4.95 -6.21
N GLU A 112 11.30 -5.81 -5.89
CA GLU A 112 11.83 -5.94 -4.54
C GLU A 112 13.32 -6.33 -4.56
N PHE A 113 13.89 -6.65 -3.40
CA PHE A 113 15.27 -7.07 -3.27
C PHE A 113 15.44 -8.58 -3.45
N VAL A 114 14.37 -9.35 -3.23
CA VAL A 114 14.36 -10.83 -3.28
C VAL A 114 13.06 -11.31 -3.93
N ASP A 115 13.12 -12.50 -4.55
CA ASP A 115 11.93 -13.21 -4.99
C ASP A 115 11.31 -13.91 -3.78
N THR A 116 10.09 -13.54 -3.44
CA THR A 116 9.43 -14.06 -2.23
C THR A 116 7.91 -13.87 -2.27
N VAL A 117 7.23 -14.40 -1.26
CA VAL A 117 5.89 -13.96 -0.85
C VAL A 117 5.97 -13.40 0.56
N PHE A 118 5.68 -12.13 0.71
CA PHE A 118 5.71 -11.48 2.02
C PHE A 118 4.65 -12.04 2.94
N ARG A 119 5.07 -12.40 4.16
CA ARG A 119 4.21 -13.03 5.16
C ARG A 119 3.52 -12.03 6.06
N ARG A 120 4.12 -10.86 6.31
CA ARG A 120 3.64 -9.83 7.24
C ARG A 120 3.95 -8.44 6.73
N SER A 121 3.05 -7.50 7.02
CA SER A 121 3.26 -6.06 6.93
C SER A 121 2.62 -5.39 8.14
N ARG A 122 2.93 -4.10 8.35
CA ARG A 122 2.36 -3.35 9.46
C ARG A 122 0.89 -2.99 9.16
N TRP A 123 0.05 -3.02 10.20
CA TRP A 123 -1.22 -2.30 10.24
C TRP A 123 -0.93 -0.83 10.41
N MET A 124 -1.65 0.03 9.68
CA MET A 124 -1.45 1.47 9.77
C MET A 124 -2.76 2.22 9.86
N ARG A 125 -2.76 3.32 10.60
CA ARG A 125 -3.86 4.28 10.67
C ARG A 125 -3.30 5.67 10.93
N ARG A 126 -3.86 6.66 10.25
CA ARG A 126 -3.60 8.05 10.56
C ARG A 126 -4.75 8.62 11.38
N ASP A 127 -4.42 9.13 12.55
CA ASP A 127 -5.34 9.85 13.41
C ASP A 127 -5.04 11.35 13.30
N ARG A 128 -6.11 12.17 13.26
CA ARG A 128 -6.02 13.62 13.18
C ARG A 128 -6.69 14.22 14.41
N ALA A 129 -5.94 15.03 15.15
CA ALA A 129 -6.45 15.86 16.24
C ALA A 129 -6.65 17.29 15.75
N THR A 130 -7.76 17.91 16.12
CA THR A 130 -7.99 19.35 15.92
C THR A 130 -8.29 19.99 17.28
N VAL A 131 -7.54 21.04 17.60
CA VAL A 131 -7.70 21.82 18.83
C VAL A 131 -7.87 23.28 18.46
N THR A 132 -8.96 23.90 18.91
CA THR A 132 -9.26 25.33 18.69
C THR A 132 -9.09 26.11 19.98
N GLY A 133 -8.71 27.37 19.87
CA GLY A 133 -8.52 28.27 20.98
C GLY A 133 -8.35 29.72 20.49
N THR A 134 -7.74 30.53 21.31
CA THR A 134 -7.47 31.94 21.02
C THR A 134 -5.98 32.23 21.16
N ARG A 135 -5.51 33.20 20.41
CA ARG A 135 -4.15 33.74 20.47
C ARG A 135 -3.98 34.59 21.75
N SER A 136 -2.86 34.43 22.43
CA SER A 136 -2.45 35.30 23.53
C SER A 136 -1.05 35.87 23.30
N LEU A 137 -0.98 37.18 23.06
CA LEU A 137 0.30 37.90 22.95
C LEU A 137 0.89 38.25 24.32
N ALA A 138 0.07 38.16 25.38
CA ALA A 138 0.49 38.40 26.78
C ALA A 138 1.28 37.22 27.40
N GLY A 139 1.50 36.13 26.65
CA GLY A 139 2.23 34.97 27.15
C GLY A 139 1.37 34.03 28.00
N GLU A 140 0.05 34.13 27.92
CA GLU A 140 -0.87 33.17 28.52
C GLU A 140 -0.86 31.86 27.69
N ALA A 141 -1.31 30.76 28.31
CA ALA A 141 -1.37 29.46 27.66
C ALA A 141 -2.34 29.48 26.45
N GLU A 142 -1.87 29.07 25.32
CA GLU A 142 -2.65 28.91 24.09
C GLU A 142 -2.95 27.42 23.88
N ALA A 143 -4.18 26.98 24.12
CA ALA A 143 -4.56 25.55 24.04
C ALA A 143 -4.11 24.84 22.73
N PRO A 144 -4.16 25.47 21.52
CA PRO A 144 -3.65 24.86 20.31
C PRO A 144 -2.13 24.65 20.31
N VAL A 145 -1.34 25.58 20.88
CA VAL A 145 0.12 25.48 21.00
C VAL A 145 0.50 24.40 22.01
N ASP A 146 -0.16 24.40 23.16
CA ASP A 146 0.04 23.38 24.20
C ASP A 146 -0.29 21.98 23.68
N ALA A 147 -1.34 21.85 22.86
CA ALA A 147 -1.71 20.60 22.22
C ALA A 147 -0.61 20.08 21.28
N VAL A 148 0.04 20.94 20.50
CA VAL A 148 1.18 20.56 19.65
C VAL A 148 2.32 20.00 20.52
N HIS A 149 2.69 20.69 21.59
CA HIS A 149 3.75 20.23 22.51
C HIS A 149 3.39 18.91 23.19
N ALA A 150 2.14 18.76 23.63
CA ALA A 150 1.63 17.53 24.25
C ALA A 150 1.66 16.34 23.27
N ALA A 151 1.21 16.53 22.02
CA ALA A 151 1.24 15.51 20.99
C ALA A 151 2.67 15.02 20.68
N ILE A 152 3.59 15.95 20.43
CA ILE A 152 5.00 15.63 20.21
C ILE A 152 5.58 14.85 21.39
N THR A 153 5.28 15.29 22.62
CA THR A 153 5.78 14.66 23.84
C THR A 153 5.21 13.25 24.02
N ALA A 154 3.93 13.04 23.74
CA ALA A 154 3.28 11.75 23.83
C ALA A 154 3.86 10.75 22.78
N VAL A 155 4.00 11.20 21.51
CA VAL A 155 4.55 10.37 20.43
C VAL A 155 6.02 10.01 20.70
N LYS A 156 6.84 10.94 21.24
CA LYS A 156 8.24 10.66 21.60
C LYS A 156 8.41 9.58 22.68
N ARG A 157 7.37 9.25 23.44
CA ARG A 157 7.38 8.16 24.42
C ARG A 157 7.12 6.79 23.81
N LEU A 158 6.66 6.75 22.58
CA LEU A 158 6.43 5.54 21.79
C LEU A 158 7.69 5.21 20.94
N ALA A 159 7.80 3.99 20.48
CA ALA A 159 8.86 3.64 19.55
C ALA A 159 8.67 4.41 18.23
N ALA A 160 9.76 4.93 17.66
CA ALA A 160 9.72 5.69 16.40
C ALA A 160 9.18 4.86 15.22
N ALA A 161 9.31 3.52 15.30
CA ALA A 161 8.71 2.61 14.32
C ALA A 161 7.18 2.53 14.41
N ASP A 162 6.59 2.88 15.57
CA ASP A 162 5.17 2.66 15.86
C ASP A 162 4.31 3.91 15.73
N ALA A 163 4.88 5.09 16.01
CA ALA A 163 4.15 6.35 15.92
C ALA A 163 5.02 7.50 15.43
N ILE A 164 4.48 8.30 14.51
CA ILE A 164 5.14 9.49 13.95
C ILE A 164 4.14 10.64 13.91
N VAL A 165 4.55 11.84 14.33
CA VAL A 165 3.83 13.07 13.95
C VAL A 165 4.23 13.43 12.52
N GLU A 166 3.31 13.26 11.58
CA GLU A 166 3.58 13.49 10.15
C GLU A 166 3.36 14.93 9.74
N HIS A 167 2.39 15.60 10.36
CA HIS A 167 2.01 16.94 9.98
C HIS A 167 1.50 17.72 11.18
N ILE A 168 1.87 19.00 11.22
CA ILE A 168 1.34 19.98 12.16
C ILE A 168 1.02 21.23 11.35
N ALA A 169 -0.21 21.72 11.47
CA ALA A 169 -0.60 23.05 11.03
C ALA A 169 -1.10 23.85 12.24
N LEU A 170 -0.67 25.10 12.32
CA LEU A 170 -1.16 26.08 13.29
C LEU A 170 -1.65 27.30 12.51
N GLU A 171 -2.96 27.44 12.41
CA GLU A 171 -3.63 28.40 11.57
C GLU A 171 -4.51 29.33 12.40
N GLY A 172 -4.55 30.60 12.06
CA GLY A 172 -5.40 31.57 12.75
C GLY A 172 -4.89 32.99 12.65
N ASP A 173 -5.53 33.86 13.42
CA ASP A 173 -5.20 35.26 13.46
C ASP A 173 -3.88 35.51 14.22
N VAL A 174 -3.20 36.59 13.89
CA VAL A 174 -1.95 37.01 14.57
C VAL A 174 -2.22 38.00 15.72
N GLU A 175 -3.49 38.45 15.83
CA GLU A 175 -3.90 39.46 16.80
C GLU A 175 -4.32 38.82 18.13
N GLU A 176 -4.18 39.60 19.21
CA GLU A 176 -4.64 39.23 20.56
C GLU A 176 -6.13 38.85 20.54
N GLY A 177 -6.47 37.71 21.13
CA GLY A 177 -7.84 37.18 21.15
C GLY A 177 -8.35 36.64 19.83
N GLY A 178 -7.55 36.67 18.76
CA GLY A 178 -7.88 36.07 17.48
C GLY A 178 -8.00 34.56 17.55
N GLY A 179 -8.78 33.95 16.66
CA GLY A 179 -8.97 32.50 16.61
C GLY A 179 -7.68 31.78 16.23
N LEU A 180 -7.38 30.66 16.89
CA LEU A 180 -6.24 29.81 16.61
C LEU A 180 -6.67 28.35 16.54
N THR A 181 -6.18 27.61 15.56
CA THR A 181 -6.48 26.18 15.37
C THR A 181 -5.20 25.40 15.12
N ALA A 182 -4.97 24.35 15.90
CA ALA A 182 -3.93 23.36 15.64
C ALA A 182 -4.56 22.11 14.99
N THR A 183 -3.97 21.65 13.89
CA THR A 183 -4.25 20.35 13.28
C THR A 183 -3.01 19.49 13.34
N ILE A 184 -3.11 18.29 13.91
CA ILE A 184 -1.98 17.39 14.18
C ILE A 184 -2.33 16.03 13.58
N HIS A 185 -1.52 15.55 12.63
CA HIS A 185 -1.66 14.21 12.06
C HIS A 185 -0.62 13.28 12.68
N VAL A 186 -1.08 12.15 13.17
CA VAL A 186 -0.23 11.10 13.73
C VAL A 186 -0.45 9.82 12.95
N LEU A 187 0.61 9.29 12.33
CA LEU A 187 0.62 7.96 11.76
C LEU A 187 0.95 6.96 12.85
N LEU A 188 0.09 5.96 12.99
CA LEU A 188 0.24 4.82 13.89
C LEU A 188 0.54 3.57 13.08
N ARG A 189 1.46 2.73 13.56
CA ARG A 189 1.86 1.48 12.93
C ARG A 189 2.00 0.38 13.98
N SER A 190 1.38 -0.77 13.74
CA SER A 190 1.41 -1.90 14.65
C SER A 190 1.47 -3.24 13.89
N ASP A 191 1.93 -4.29 14.55
CA ASP A 191 1.92 -5.65 13.98
C ASP A 191 0.53 -6.28 14.02
N VAL A 192 -0.38 -5.73 14.83
CA VAL A 192 -1.76 -6.21 14.99
C VAL A 192 -2.73 -5.02 15.00
N GLU A 193 -3.95 -5.24 14.52
CA GLU A 193 -4.97 -4.18 14.41
C GLU A 193 -5.25 -3.50 15.76
N SER A 194 -5.44 -4.28 16.82
CA SER A 194 -5.73 -3.76 18.17
C SER A 194 -4.63 -2.87 18.73
N GLY A 195 -3.38 -3.08 18.32
CA GLY A 195 -2.24 -2.26 18.72
C GLY A 195 -2.34 -0.81 18.26
N LEU A 196 -3.11 -0.53 17.19
CA LEU A 196 -3.35 0.86 16.75
C LEU A 196 -4.09 1.68 17.80
N ASP A 197 -5.08 1.10 18.49
CA ASP A 197 -5.82 1.77 19.54
C ASP A 197 -4.98 1.90 20.83
N ASP A 198 -4.15 0.92 21.10
CA ASP A 198 -3.22 0.98 22.23
C ASP A 198 -2.18 2.11 22.06
N LEU A 199 -1.69 2.31 20.84
CA LEU A 199 -0.80 3.42 20.50
C LEU A 199 -1.53 4.77 20.48
N ALA A 200 -2.77 4.82 20.04
CA ALA A 200 -3.57 6.06 20.00
C ALA A 200 -3.92 6.57 21.39
N ARG A 201 -4.17 5.67 22.36
CA ARG A 201 -4.68 6.00 23.69
C ARG A 201 -3.81 7.04 24.42
N PRO A 202 -2.50 6.84 24.63
CA PRO A 202 -1.68 7.82 25.35
C PRO A 202 -1.59 9.17 24.63
N ILE A 203 -1.76 9.21 23.32
CA ILE A 203 -1.76 10.46 22.55
C ILE A 203 -3.09 11.18 22.75
N ARG A 204 -4.22 10.45 22.71
CA ARG A 204 -5.55 11.01 22.95
C ARG A 204 -5.71 11.52 24.38
N ASP A 205 -5.16 10.80 25.36
CA ASP A 205 -5.17 11.19 26.77
C ASP A 205 -4.34 12.46 27.01
N ALA A 206 -3.30 12.69 26.22
CA ALA A 206 -2.48 13.90 26.28
C ALA A 206 -3.15 15.14 25.66
N LEU A 207 -4.23 14.95 24.90
CA LEU A 207 -4.94 16.00 24.16
C LEU A 207 -6.43 16.04 24.57
N PRO A 208 -6.73 16.33 25.86
CA PRO A 208 -8.11 16.41 26.33
C PRO A 208 -8.86 17.54 25.59
N GLY A 209 -10.06 17.23 25.10
CA GLY A 209 -10.90 18.19 24.37
C GLY A 209 -10.57 18.34 22.89
N ALA A 210 -9.57 17.65 22.33
CA ALA A 210 -9.35 17.62 20.89
C ALA A 210 -10.49 16.91 20.17
N ALA A 211 -10.88 17.42 19.00
CA ALA A 211 -11.73 16.71 18.08
C ALA A 211 -10.88 15.71 17.27
N TRP A 212 -11.29 14.45 17.24
CA TRP A 212 -10.54 13.37 16.60
C TRP A 212 -11.26 12.84 15.36
N THR A 213 -10.49 12.62 14.30
CA THR A 213 -10.90 11.84 13.14
C THR A 213 -9.81 10.84 12.81
N SER A 214 -10.19 9.69 12.24
CA SER A 214 -9.25 8.66 11.81
C SER A 214 -9.47 8.33 10.35
N ASP A 215 -8.38 8.16 9.60
CA ASP A 215 -8.45 7.66 8.25
C ASP A 215 -8.78 6.15 8.26
N PRO A 216 -9.22 5.57 7.13
CA PRO A 216 -9.41 4.13 7.01
C PRO A 216 -8.13 3.36 7.36
N VAL A 217 -8.31 2.21 8.01
CA VAL A 217 -7.18 1.35 8.39
C VAL A 217 -6.59 0.69 7.15
N VAL A 218 -5.27 0.79 7.01
CA VAL A 218 -4.48 -0.06 6.12
C VAL A 218 -4.17 -1.35 6.87
N CYS A 219 -4.78 -2.44 6.43
CA CYS A 219 -4.67 -3.74 7.09
C CYS A 219 -3.28 -4.38 6.88
N GLY A 220 -2.81 -5.13 7.87
CA GLY A 220 -1.67 -5.99 7.69
C GLY A 220 -1.94 -7.12 6.69
N LEU A 221 -0.90 -7.63 6.05
CA LEU A 221 -1.00 -8.76 5.12
C LEU A 221 -1.49 -10.03 5.82
N ARG A 222 -2.32 -10.78 5.08
CA ARG A 222 -2.79 -12.12 5.42
C ARG A 222 -2.58 -13.03 4.20
N PRO A 223 -1.35 -13.52 3.98
CA PRO A 223 -1.08 -14.39 2.83
C PRO A 223 -1.77 -15.74 2.97
N ASP A 224 -2.11 -16.33 1.83
CA ASP A 224 -2.66 -17.69 1.74
C ASP A 224 -1.56 -18.65 1.31
N ASP A 225 -1.38 -19.76 2.05
CA ASP A 225 -0.29 -20.70 1.81
C ASP A 225 -0.39 -21.44 0.47
N ARG A 226 -1.60 -21.73 -0.01
CA ARG A 226 -1.81 -22.34 -1.34
C ARG A 226 -1.40 -21.39 -2.45
N VAL A 227 -1.76 -20.11 -2.31
CA VAL A 227 -1.40 -19.07 -3.28
C VAL A 227 0.11 -18.84 -3.24
N ALA A 228 0.71 -18.78 -2.06
CA ALA A 228 2.16 -18.64 -1.88
C ALA A 228 2.94 -19.82 -2.48
N ALA A 229 2.46 -21.05 -2.31
CA ALA A 229 3.08 -22.24 -2.91
C ALA A 229 3.06 -22.18 -4.45
N ALA A 230 1.93 -21.77 -5.05
CA ALA A 230 1.84 -21.62 -6.50
C ALA A 230 2.81 -20.55 -7.05
N VAL A 231 3.02 -19.47 -6.31
CA VAL A 231 4.01 -18.42 -6.64
C VAL A 231 5.42 -18.97 -6.52
N ARG A 232 5.75 -19.63 -5.40
CA ARG A 232 7.05 -20.25 -5.19
C ARG A 232 7.44 -21.19 -6.34
N GLU A 233 6.53 -22.07 -6.72
CA GLU A 233 6.74 -22.99 -7.85
C GLU A 233 6.92 -22.26 -9.19
N ALA A 234 6.22 -21.14 -9.38
CA ALA A 234 6.36 -20.33 -10.58
C ALA A 234 7.76 -19.68 -10.67
N VAL A 235 8.24 -19.10 -9.56
CA VAL A 235 9.58 -18.51 -9.46
C VAL A 235 10.66 -19.55 -9.75
N LEU A 236 10.59 -20.71 -9.09
CA LEU A 236 11.55 -21.80 -9.28
C LEU A 236 11.52 -22.37 -10.73
N ALA A 237 10.35 -22.45 -11.36
CA ALA A 237 10.23 -22.91 -12.75
C ALA A 237 10.86 -21.93 -13.76
N LEU A 238 11.03 -20.67 -13.39
CA LEU A 238 11.77 -19.67 -14.18
C LEU A 238 13.28 -19.70 -13.91
N GLY A 239 13.76 -20.66 -13.09
CA GLY A 239 15.18 -20.79 -12.76
C GLY A 239 15.68 -19.71 -11.79
N ARG A 240 14.77 -19.04 -11.08
CA ARG A 240 15.09 -18.00 -10.08
C ARG A 240 15.16 -18.61 -8.68
N GLU A 241 15.85 -17.95 -7.77
CA GLU A 241 15.89 -18.32 -6.36
C GLU A 241 14.63 -17.80 -5.65
N PHE A 242 14.24 -18.42 -4.54
CA PHE A 242 13.09 -18.01 -3.75
C PHE A 242 13.45 -17.95 -2.27
N ASP A 243 13.19 -16.81 -1.63
CA ASP A 243 13.34 -16.64 -0.20
C ASP A 243 12.05 -17.08 0.51
N ASP A 244 12.13 -18.18 1.25
CA ASP A 244 11.00 -18.78 1.98
C ASP A 244 10.70 -18.08 3.31
N ASP A 245 11.61 -17.25 3.84
CA ASP A 245 11.44 -16.55 5.13
C ASP A 245 11.85 -15.07 5.07
N PRO A 246 11.18 -14.27 4.25
CA PRO A 246 11.50 -12.86 4.10
C PRO A 246 11.24 -12.07 5.39
N GLU A 247 12.07 -11.06 5.63
CA GLU A 247 11.80 -10.10 6.69
C GLU A 247 10.40 -9.45 6.49
N PRO A 248 9.66 -9.19 7.59
CA PRO A 248 8.40 -8.47 7.51
C PRO A 248 8.56 -7.10 6.89
N LEU A 249 7.60 -6.68 6.05
CA LEU A 249 7.59 -5.31 5.54
C LEU A 249 7.47 -4.31 6.71
N PRO A 250 8.38 -3.33 6.81
CA PRO A 250 8.39 -2.37 7.92
C PRO A 250 7.26 -1.31 7.80
N PHE A 251 6.47 -1.38 6.75
CA PHE A 251 5.35 -0.48 6.43
C PHE A 251 4.08 -1.28 6.11
N GLY A 252 2.95 -0.59 5.97
CA GLY A 252 1.70 -1.17 5.51
C GLY A 252 1.53 -0.99 4.00
N THR A 253 0.77 -1.88 3.41
CA THR A 253 0.28 -1.79 2.04
C THR A 253 -1.22 -2.00 2.01
N ASP A 254 -1.95 -1.21 1.23
CA ASP A 254 -3.40 -1.36 1.11
C ASP A 254 -3.83 -2.66 0.41
N PHE A 255 -2.88 -3.46 -0.11
CA PHE A 255 -3.11 -4.84 -0.49
C PHE A 255 -3.44 -5.73 0.71
N GLY A 256 -3.02 -5.34 1.92
CA GLY A 256 -3.49 -5.95 3.16
C GLY A 256 -5.02 -6.00 3.23
N ASN A 257 -5.71 -4.90 2.85
CA ASN A 257 -7.17 -4.84 2.84
C ASN A 257 -7.81 -5.83 1.85
N VAL A 258 -7.15 -6.14 0.73
CA VAL A 258 -7.56 -7.19 -0.21
C VAL A 258 -7.34 -8.57 0.41
N SER A 259 -6.15 -8.80 0.99
CA SER A 259 -5.77 -10.09 1.59
C SER A 259 -6.63 -10.50 2.79
N GLN A 260 -7.30 -9.56 3.46
CA GLN A 260 -8.28 -9.87 4.50
C GLN A 260 -9.61 -10.42 3.94
N ARG A 261 -9.87 -10.26 2.63
CA ARG A 261 -11.13 -10.65 1.99
C ARG A 261 -11.02 -11.89 1.12
N VAL A 262 -9.90 -12.06 0.43
CA VAL A 262 -9.67 -13.17 -0.50
C VAL A 262 -8.30 -13.79 -0.26
N PRO A 263 -8.10 -15.08 -0.58
CA PRO A 263 -6.78 -15.70 -0.60
C PRO A 263 -5.82 -14.87 -1.45
N ALA A 264 -4.65 -14.50 -0.93
CA ALA A 264 -3.80 -13.52 -1.61
C ALA A 264 -2.30 -13.76 -1.39
N ALA A 265 -1.49 -13.26 -2.31
CA ALA A 265 -0.04 -13.18 -2.18
C ALA A 265 0.49 -11.83 -2.67
N LEU A 266 1.24 -11.12 -1.81
CA LEU A 266 2.13 -10.04 -2.20
C LEU A 266 3.49 -10.66 -2.55
N ILE A 267 3.91 -10.50 -3.79
CA ILE A 267 5.05 -11.17 -4.40
C ILE A 267 6.16 -10.14 -4.55
N GLY A 268 7.32 -10.39 -3.97
CA GLY A 268 8.55 -9.68 -4.29
C GLY A 268 9.15 -10.24 -5.56
N ILE A 269 9.58 -9.37 -6.49
CA ILE A 269 10.37 -9.72 -7.67
C ILE A 269 11.75 -9.11 -7.50
N GLY A 270 12.70 -9.96 -7.11
CA GLY A 270 14.04 -9.59 -6.75
C GLY A 270 14.91 -9.17 -7.94
N ARG A 271 15.86 -8.28 -7.64
CA ARG A 271 16.88 -7.82 -8.56
C ARG A 271 18.23 -7.78 -7.85
N PRO A 272 19.33 -8.19 -8.47
CA PRO A 272 20.67 -8.00 -7.92
C PRO A 272 20.95 -6.52 -7.63
N GLY A 273 21.33 -6.19 -6.38
CA GLY A 273 21.57 -4.82 -5.93
C GLY A 273 20.31 -4.02 -5.56
N GLY A 274 19.13 -4.60 -5.72
CA GLY A 274 17.85 -3.98 -5.33
C GLY A 274 17.48 -2.72 -6.14
N TRP A 275 16.56 -1.94 -5.62
CA TRP A 275 16.04 -0.71 -6.21
C TRP A 275 16.18 0.47 -5.24
N ALA A 276 16.51 1.64 -5.78
CA ALA A 276 16.55 2.89 -5.02
C ALA A 276 15.16 3.58 -5.05
N PHE A 277 14.16 2.94 -4.47
CA PHE A 277 12.78 3.41 -4.51
C PHE A 277 12.62 4.88 -4.10
N HIS A 278 11.68 5.58 -4.74
CA HIS A 278 11.26 6.96 -4.45
C HIS A 278 12.38 7.99 -4.60
N THR A 279 13.42 7.67 -5.40
CA THR A 279 14.54 8.57 -5.68
C THR A 279 14.73 8.78 -7.17
N ASP A 280 15.49 9.85 -7.55
CA ASP A 280 15.89 10.07 -8.94
C ASP A 280 16.77 8.92 -9.47
N GLU A 281 17.53 8.26 -8.61
CA GLU A 281 18.31 7.07 -8.99
C GLU A 281 17.40 5.89 -9.28
N GLY A 282 16.37 5.65 -8.47
CA GLY A 282 15.34 4.65 -8.73
C GLY A 282 14.65 4.88 -10.08
N ALA A 283 14.31 6.11 -10.40
CA ALA A 283 13.72 6.44 -11.70
C ALA A 283 14.65 6.06 -12.87
N LYS A 284 15.97 6.32 -12.76
CA LYS A 284 16.95 5.88 -13.76
C LYS A 284 17.07 4.36 -13.85
N GLN A 285 17.01 3.67 -12.70
CA GLN A 285 17.06 2.21 -12.66
C GLN A 285 15.83 1.62 -13.37
N PHE A 286 14.61 2.10 -13.09
CA PHE A 286 13.41 1.63 -13.78
C PHE A 286 13.41 1.99 -15.27
N ALA A 287 13.88 3.17 -15.65
CA ALA A 287 14.03 3.54 -17.05
C ALA A 287 14.98 2.61 -17.82
N LYS A 288 16.01 2.07 -17.16
CA LYS A 288 16.99 1.17 -17.74
C LYS A 288 16.54 -0.29 -17.73
N ASP A 289 16.11 -0.78 -16.56
CA ASP A 289 15.92 -2.20 -16.28
C ASP A 289 14.45 -2.58 -16.08
N GLY A 290 13.51 -1.61 -16.19
CA GLY A 290 12.07 -1.80 -15.98
C GLY A 290 11.44 -2.80 -16.94
N GLN A 291 11.94 -2.90 -18.18
CA GLN A 291 11.46 -3.91 -19.13
C GLN A 291 11.79 -5.34 -18.67
N GLU A 292 12.98 -5.59 -18.16
CA GLU A 292 13.37 -6.90 -17.61
C GLU A 292 12.50 -7.23 -16.40
N CYS A 293 12.33 -6.27 -15.48
CA CYS A 293 11.45 -6.40 -14.33
C CYS A 293 10.00 -6.74 -14.74
N ALA A 294 9.46 -6.06 -15.75
CA ALA A 294 8.13 -6.35 -16.28
C ALA A 294 8.01 -7.77 -16.85
N MET A 295 9.04 -8.27 -17.50
CA MET A 295 9.05 -9.64 -18.03
C MET A 295 9.12 -10.68 -16.92
N ASP A 296 9.88 -10.44 -15.86
CA ASP A 296 9.94 -11.29 -14.68
C ASP A 296 8.58 -11.33 -13.96
N ILE A 297 7.96 -10.17 -13.74
CA ILE A 297 6.60 -10.06 -13.20
C ILE A 297 5.61 -10.87 -14.07
N ALA A 298 5.68 -10.69 -15.40
CA ALA A 298 4.80 -11.38 -16.34
C ALA A 298 4.94 -12.91 -16.24
N GLY A 299 6.16 -13.41 -16.22
CA GLY A 299 6.46 -14.84 -16.11
C GLY A 299 5.92 -15.45 -14.81
N VAL A 300 6.21 -14.81 -13.67
CA VAL A 300 5.74 -15.28 -12.37
C VAL A 300 4.22 -15.26 -12.29
N LEU A 301 3.57 -14.15 -12.67
CA LEU A 301 2.12 -14.02 -12.63
C LEU A 301 1.41 -14.99 -13.56
N ALA A 302 1.91 -15.18 -14.81
CA ALA A 302 1.31 -16.10 -15.77
C ALA A 302 1.40 -17.54 -15.26
N LEU A 303 2.57 -17.99 -14.80
CA LEU A 303 2.76 -19.36 -14.31
C LEU A 303 1.98 -19.62 -13.01
N ALA A 304 2.01 -18.71 -12.05
CA ALA A 304 1.26 -18.84 -10.81
C ALA A 304 -0.25 -18.88 -11.08
N SER A 305 -0.75 -17.98 -11.96
CA SER A 305 -2.16 -17.98 -12.36
C SER A 305 -2.58 -19.27 -13.04
N ALA A 306 -1.77 -19.77 -13.99
CA ALA A 306 -2.06 -21.04 -14.69
C ALA A 306 -2.14 -22.23 -13.72
N ARG A 307 -1.28 -22.27 -12.69
CA ARG A 307 -1.33 -23.28 -11.64
C ARG A 307 -2.60 -23.17 -10.79
N LEU A 308 -2.93 -21.96 -10.35
CA LEU A 308 -4.11 -21.71 -9.54
C LEU A 308 -5.41 -22.00 -10.30
N LEU A 309 -5.46 -21.67 -11.59
CA LEU A 309 -6.61 -21.95 -12.46
C LEU A 309 -6.84 -23.46 -12.65
N ARG A 310 -5.76 -24.22 -12.85
CA ARG A 310 -5.87 -25.68 -13.03
C ARG A 310 -6.22 -26.42 -11.75
N GLY A 311 -6.14 -25.77 -10.59
CA GLY A 311 -6.21 -26.37 -9.27
C GLY A 311 -4.90 -27.09 -8.96
N ALA A 312 -4.54 -27.22 -7.69
CA ALA A 312 -3.53 -28.20 -7.30
C ALA A 312 -4.08 -29.58 -7.70
N SER A 313 -3.65 -30.10 -8.82
CA SER A 313 -3.83 -31.50 -9.13
C SER A 313 -3.13 -32.25 -8.03
N GLY A 314 -3.91 -32.87 -7.12
CA GLY A 314 -3.47 -33.62 -5.97
C GLY A 314 -2.53 -34.77 -6.32
#